data_11d24706d70c4cc9b66eab5d84413d5a
#
_entry.id   11d24706d70c4cc9b66eab5d84413d5a
#
_cell.length_a   1.000
_cell.length_b   1.000
_cell.length_c   1.000
_cell.angle_alpha   90.00
_cell.angle_beta   90.00
_cell.angle_gamma   90.00
#
_symmetry.space_group_name_H-M   'P 1'
#
loop_
_entity.id
_entity.type
_entity.pdbx_description
1 polymer ?
#
loop_
_entity_poly.entity_id
_entity_poly.type
_entity_poly.pdbx_seq_one_letter_code
_entity_poly.pdbx_strand_id
1 'polypeptide(L)' 'MAIKSVSIRIDETILNKLHVVSDYEGRSVNSQILVLIRDLIENYEAKHGEIVFNPTDNL' A
#
# COMPACT_ATOMS: atom_id res chain seq x y z
N MET A 1 -3.26 -16.46 -7.15
CA MET A 1 -2.35 -15.44 -6.61
C MET A 1 -2.37 -15.50 -5.09
N ALA A 2 -1.20 -15.53 -4.48
CA ALA A 2 -1.13 -15.65 -3.02
C ALA A 2 -1.32 -14.30 -2.36
N ILE A 3 -2.06 -14.31 -1.24
CA ILE A 3 -2.25 -13.12 -0.43
C ILE A 3 -1.43 -13.30 0.83
N LYS A 4 -0.65 -12.28 1.17
CA LYS A 4 0.22 -12.33 2.34
C LYS A 4 -0.03 -11.16 3.24
N SER A 5 0.27 -11.33 4.52
CA SER A 5 0.09 -10.28 5.51
C SER A 5 1.40 -9.56 5.76
N VAL A 6 1.30 -8.26 5.99
CA VAL A 6 2.41 -7.43 6.41
C VAL A 6 1.98 -6.65 7.63
N SER A 7 2.82 -6.63 8.66
CA SER A 7 2.56 -5.85 9.86
C SER A 7 3.36 -4.56 9.82
N ILE A 8 2.72 -3.46 10.15
CA ILE A 8 3.37 -2.17 10.26
C ILE A 8 3.10 -1.57 11.62
N ARG A 9 4.09 -0.93 12.17
CA ARG A 9 3.92 -0.10 13.35
C ARG A 9 3.77 1.33 12.89
N ILE A 10 2.76 2.01 13.40
CA ILE A 10 2.47 3.36 12.97
C ILE A 10 2.14 4.21 14.19
N ASP A 11 2.60 5.45 14.15
CA ASP A 11 2.30 6.40 15.20
C ASP A 11 0.80 6.60 15.34
N GLU A 12 0.32 6.67 16.58
CA GLU A 12 -1.09 6.78 16.87
C GLU A 12 -1.72 8.01 16.23
N THR A 13 -1.03 9.15 16.30
CA THR A 13 -1.54 10.39 15.72
C THR A 13 -1.70 10.26 14.22
N ILE A 14 -0.74 9.63 13.56
CA ILE A 14 -0.79 9.43 12.11
C ILE A 14 -1.92 8.47 11.76
N LEU A 15 -2.07 7.42 12.55
CA LEU A 15 -3.16 6.48 12.32
C LEU A 15 -4.52 7.15 12.46
N ASN A 16 -4.69 8.00 13.47
CA ASN A 16 -5.94 8.73 13.67
C ASN A 16 -6.24 9.66 12.50
N LYS A 17 -5.22 10.31 11.97
CA LYS A 17 -5.40 11.16 10.79
C LYS A 17 -5.78 10.33 9.57
N LEU A 18 -5.20 9.15 9.46
CA LEU A 18 -5.56 8.25 8.37
C LEU A 18 -7.02 7.83 8.46
N HIS A 19 -7.53 7.58 9.67
CA HIS A 19 -8.94 7.28 9.86
C HIS A 19 -9.83 8.42 9.35
N VAL A 20 -9.46 9.65 9.65
CA VAL A 20 -10.22 10.81 9.20
C VAL A 20 -10.27 10.89 7.68
N VAL A 21 -9.12 10.70 7.04
CA VAL A 21 -9.04 10.74 5.57
C VAL A 21 -9.84 9.59 4.96
N SER A 22 -9.72 8.41 5.54
CA SER A 22 -10.44 7.25 5.03
C SER A 22 -11.94 7.44 5.11
N ASP A 23 -12.43 7.98 6.23
CA ASP A 23 -13.85 8.27 6.39
C ASP A 23 -14.31 9.29 5.37
N TYR A 24 -13.53 10.33 5.16
CA TYR A 24 -13.86 11.36 4.17
C TYR A 24 -14.00 10.77 2.78
N GLU A 25 -13.13 9.82 2.44
CA GLU A 25 -13.13 9.19 1.11
C GLU A 25 -14.05 7.99 1.02
N GLY A 26 -14.73 7.65 2.12
CA GLY A 26 -15.65 6.52 2.12
C GLY A 26 -14.97 5.17 2.01
N ARG A 27 -13.76 5.05 2.55
CA ARG A 27 -12.98 3.81 2.50
C ARG A 27 -12.65 3.33 3.90
N SER A 28 -12.45 2.02 4.04
CA SER A 28 -11.86 1.49 5.26
C SER A 28 -10.37 1.84 5.28
N VAL A 29 -9.78 1.83 6.48
CA VAL A 29 -8.35 2.08 6.61
C VAL A 29 -7.54 1.05 5.80
N ASN A 30 -7.94 -0.22 5.85
CA ASN A 30 -7.25 -1.24 5.07
C ASN A 30 -7.31 -0.96 3.57
N SER A 31 -8.47 -0.58 3.06
CA SER A 31 -8.61 -0.23 1.64
C SER A 31 -7.76 0.97 1.28
N GLN A 32 -7.75 1.97 2.17
CA GLN A 32 -6.95 3.17 1.93
C GLN A 32 -5.47 2.86 1.85
N ILE A 33 -4.99 1.99 2.74
CA ILE A 33 -3.59 1.57 2.73
C ILE A 33 -3.25 0.84 1.43
N LEU A 34 -4.12 -0.05 0.98
CA LEU A 34 -3.88 -0.77 -0.27
C LEU A 34 -3.82 0.16 -1.47
N VAL A 35 -4.68 1.18 -1.50
CA VAL A 35 -4.65 2.18 -2.57
C VAL A 35 -3.34 2.95 -2.54
N LEU A 36 -2.89 3.35 -1.36
CA LEU A 36 -1.62 4.07 -1.23
C LEU A 36 -0.44 3.24 -1.72
N ILE A 37 -0.42 1.96 -1.37
CA ILE A 37 0.64 1.06 -1.80
C ILE A 37 0.62 0.92 -3.32
N ARG A 38 -0.55 0.72 -3.90
CA ARG A 38 -0.69 0.60 -5.35
C ARG A 38 -0.19 1.86 -6.05
N ASP A 39 -0.61 3.02 -5.56
CA ASP A 39 -0.22 4.29 -6.17
C ASP A 39 1.28 4.48 -6.09
N LEU A 40 1.89 4.13 -4.97
CA LEU A 40 3.33 4.25 -4.81
C LEU A 40 4.07 3.40 -5.85
N ILE A 41 3.64 2.16 -6.04
CA ILE A 41 4.28 1.25 -6.98
C ILE A 41 4.08 1.74 -8.41
N GLU A 42 2.85 2.18 -8.75
CA GLU A 42 2.57 2.68 -10.09
C GLU A 42 3.41 3.91 -10.41
N ASN A 43 3.57 4.81 -9.46
CA ASN A 43 4.39 5.99 -9.65
C ASN A 43 5.86 5.62 -9.85
N TYR A 44 6.35 4.66 -9.10
CA TYR A 44 7.73 4.19 -9.26
C TYR A 44 7.92 3.58 -10.64
N GLU A 45 7.01 2.72 -11.05
CA GLU A 45 7.12 2.04 -12.34
C GLU A 45 7.00 3.00 -13.52
N ALA A 46 6.22 4.06 -13.35
CA ALA A 46 6.11 5.09 -14.40
C ALA A 46 7.43 5.80 -14.62
N LYS A 47 8.24 5.94 -13.57
CA LYS A 47 9.51 6.65 -13.65
C LYS A 47 10.69 5.75 -14.00
N HIS A 48 10.66 4.51 -13.54
CA HIS A 48 11.80 3.59 -13.59
C HIS A 48 11.55 2.34 -14.40
N GLY A 49 10.35 2.17 -14.92
CA GLY A 49 9.99 0.99 -15.67
C GLY A 49 9.38 -0.09 -14.79
N GLU A 50 8.75 -1.03 -15.42
CA GLU A 50 8.03 -2.10 -14.74
C GLU A 50 8.96 -2.96 -13.91
N ILE A 51 8.52 -3.26 -12.68
CA ILE A 51 9.25 -4.16 -11.80
C ILE A 51 8.90 -5.58 -12.21
N VAL A 52 9.91 -6.34 -12.60
CA VAL A 52 9.73 -7.72 -13.05
C VAL A 52 10.55 -8.63 -12.14
N PHE A 53 9.92 -9.68 -11.66
CA PHE A 53 10.59 -10.66 -10.82
C PHE A 53 10.90 -11.92 -11.61
N ASN A 54 12.12 -12.37 -11.46
CA ASN A 54 12.50 -13.69 -11.95
C ASN A 54 11.85 -14.73 -11.03
N PRO A 55 11.18 -15.76 -11.58
CA PRO A 55 10.55 -16.76 -10.72
C PRO A 55 11.49 -17.40 -9.71
N THR A 56 12.78 -17.50 -10.03
CA THR A 56 13.75 -18.09 -9.11
C THR A 56 14.14 -17.12 -7.99
N ASP A 57 13.87 -15.83 -8.15
CA ASP A 57 14.19 -14.82 -7.14
C ASP A 57 13.04 -14.57 -6.20
N ASN A 58 11.90 -15.12 -6.47
CA ASN A 58 10.71 -14.90 -5.68
C ASN A 58 10.74 -15.78 -4.45
N LEU A 59 10.77 -15.17 -3.29
CA LEU A 59 10.88 -15.89 -2.03
C LEU A 59 9.62 -15.81 -1.20
#